data_58ec7fbcfd4a327861db5bda1e61ac63
#
_entry.id   58ec7fbcfd4a327861db5bda1e61ac63
#
_cell.length_a   1.000
_cell.length_b   1.000
_cell.length_c   1.000
_cell.angle_alpha   90.00
_cell.angle_beta   90.00
_cell.angle_gamma   90.00
#
_symmetry.space_group_name_H-M   'P 1'
#
loop_
_entity.id
_entity.type
_entity.pdbx_description
1 polymer ?
#
loop_
_entity_poly.entity_id
_entity_poly.type
_entity_poly.pdbx_seq_one_letter_code
_entity_poly.pdbx_strand_id
1 'polypeptide(L)'
;SSAASDVYKRQVNPVPEIVELLRVEAEAIRAEDAAACRKIGENCLSLLRPGMGILTHCNAGHLAVSEYGTALAPVYLGEERGYGFKVFADETRPLLQGARLTAYELQKVGVDVTLICDNMASAVMRKGWVQAVVVGCDRVAANGDTANKIGTSGVAILARYYGCLLYTSP
;
A
#
# COMPACT_ATOMS: atom_id res chain seq x y z
N SER A 1 5.45 -20.12 -8.70
CA SER A 1 5.80 -21.53 -8.46
C SER A 1 5.45 -22.46 -9.62
N SER A 2 4.41 -22.20 -10.41
CA SER A 2 4.08 -23.01 -11.59
C SER A 2 5.04 -22.76 -12.75
N ALA A 3 5.41 -21.51 -13.02
CA ALA A 3 6.32 -21.13 -14.10
C ALA A 3 7.71 -21.77 -13.94
N ALA A 4 8.28 -21.78 -12.73
CA ALA A 4 9.55 -22.46 -12.47
C ALA A 4 9.47 -23.97 -12.70
N SER A 5 8.33 -24.60 -12.36
CA SER A 5 8.07 -26.02 -12.64
C SER A 5 7.95 -26.32 -14.14
N ASP A 6 7.34 -25.42 -14.91
CA ASP A 6 7.19 -25.56 -16.36
C ASP A 6 8.50 -25.33 -17.11
N VAL A 7 9.34 -24.41 -16.65
CA VAL A 7 10.71 -24.23 -17.18
C VAL A 7 11.54 -25.48 -16.96
N TYR A 8 11.42 -26.12 -15.80
CA TYR A 8 12.16 -27.37 -15.52
C TYR A 8 11.69 -28.55 -16.37
N LYS A 9 10.41 -28.59 -16.72
CA LYS A 9 9.85 -29.64 -17.60
C LYS A 9 10.19 -29.43 -19.08
N ARG A 10 10.62 -28.24 -19.48
CA ARG A 10 10.96 -27.87 -20.85
C ARG A 10 12.48 -27.89 -21.14
N GLN A 11 13.23 -28.76 -20.49
CA GLN A 11 14.70 -28.89 -20.67
C GLN A 11 15.16 -29.22 -22.11
N VAL A 12 14.25 -29.20 -23.09
CA VAL A 12 14.52 -29.44 -24.51
C VAL A 12 14.66 -28.13 -25.30
N ASN A 13 14.36 -26.98 -24.70
CA ASN A 13 14.42 -25.71 -25.43
C ASN A 13 15.83 -25.12 -25.41
N PRO A 14 16.30 -24.52 -26.52
CA PRO A 14 17.55 -23.79 -26.56
C PRO A 14 17.56 -22.66 -25.52
N VAL A 15 18.70 -22.38 -24.93
CA VAL A 15 18.85 -21.34 -23.90
C VAL A 15 18.23 -19.98 -24.29
N PRO A 16 18.36 -19.48 -25.56
CA PRO A 16 17.72 -18.25 -25.98
C PRO A 16 16.17 -18.26 -25.87
N GLU A 17 15.53 -19.39 -26.16
CA GLU A 17 14.06 -19.53 -26.02
C GLU A 17 13.64 -19.53 -24.57
N ILE A 18 14.43 -20.15 -23.68
CA ILE A 18 14.18 -20.13 -22.24
C ILE A 18 14.27 -18.72 -21.69
N VAL A 19 15.29 -17.96 -22.09
CA VAL A 19 15.47 -16.57 -21.68
C VAL A 19 14.29 -15.70 -22.13
N GLU A 20 13.84 -15.86 -23.37
CA GLU A 20 12.70 -15.10 -23.90
C GLU A 20 11.40 -15.46 -23.20
N LEU A 21 11.14 -16.76 -22.91
CA LEU A 21 9.97 -17.18 -22.14
C LEU A 21 9.97 -16.58 -20.71
N LEU A 22 11.13 -16.56 -20.05
CA LEU A 22 11.26 -15.94 -18.73
C LEU A 22 11.05 -14.42 -18.78
N ARG A 23 11.55 -13.76 -19.81
CA ARG A 23 11.34 -12.33 -20.01
C ARG A 23 9.86 -12.00 -20.21
N VAL A 24 9.17 -12.73 -21.07
CA VAL A 24 7.72 -12.55 -21.32
C VAL A 24 6.91 -12.79 -20.06
N GLU A 25 7.22 -13.85 -19.31
CA GLU A 25 6.54 -14.15 -18.04
C GLU A 25 6.77 -13.08 -16.98
N ALA A 26 8.01 -12.60 -16.84
CA ALA A 26 8.33 -11.51 -15.91
C ALA A 26 7.59 -10.21 -16.24
N GLU A 27 7.50 -9.86 -17.53
CA GLU A 27 6.72 -8.70 -17.97
C GLU A 27 5.21 -8.88 -17.74
N ALA A 28 4.68 -10.07 -17.95
CA ALA A 28 3.27 -10.38 -17.69
C ALA A 28 2.95 -10.25 -16.19
N ILE A 29 3.78 -10.82 -15.32
CA ILE A 29 3.64 -10.69 -13.85
C ILE A 29 3.68 -9.22 -13.43
N ARG A 30 4.63 -8.44 -13.96
CA ARG A 30 4.73 -7.01 -13.64
C ARG A 30 3.48 -6.24 -14.08
N ALA A 31 2.98 -6.50 -15.29
CA ALA A 31 1.80 -5.82 -15.83
C ALA A 31 0.53 -6.18 -15.04
N GLU A 32 0.39 -7.44 -14.64
CA GLU A 32 -0.72 -7.90 -13.81
C GLU A 32 -0.70 -7.24 -12.42
N ASP A 33 0.46 -7.20 -11.77
CA ASP A 33 0.65 -6.54 -10.47
C ASP A 33 0.32 -5.04 -10.54
N ALA A 34 0.83 -4.33 -11.53
CA ALA A 34 0.54 -2.90 -11.73
C ALA A 34 -0.97 -2.64 -11.96
N ALA A 35 -1.63 -3.48 -12.77
CA ALA A 35 -3.06 -3.38 -13.02
C ALA A 35 -3.90 -3.64 -11.74
N ALA A 36 -3.51 -4.63 -10.95
CA ALA A 36 -4.15 -4.93 -9.66
C ALA A 36 -3.98 -3.77 -8.67
N CYS A 37 -2.76 -3.25 -8.51
CA CYS A 37 -2.47 -2.10 -7.66
C CYS A 37 -3.29 -0.86 -8.04
N ARG A 38 -3.36 -0.56 -9.35
CA ARG A 38 -4.18 0.55 -9.83
C ARG A 38 -5.67 0.34 -9.51
N LYS A 39 -6.20 -0.86 -9.70
CA LYS A 39 -7.61 -1.17 -9.40
C LYS A 39 -7.92 -1.04 -7.89
N ILE A 40 -7.01 -1.48 -7.03
CA ILE A 40 -7.10 -1.28 -5.58
C ILE A 40 -7.17 0.21 -5.27
N GLY A 41 -6.27 1.00 -5.86
CA GLY A 41 -6.24 2.46 -5.69
C GLY A 41 -7.53 3.14 -6.11
N GLU A 42 -8.09 2.80 -7.28
CA GLU A 42 -9.36 3.36 -7.77
C GLU A 42 -10.53 3.01 -6.84
N ASN A 43 -10.63 1.76 -6.42
CA ASN A 43 -11.68 1.33 -5.50
C ASN A 43 -11.60 2.07 -4.16
N CYS A 44 -10.42 2.18 -3.58
CA CYS A 44 -10.22 2.92 -2.34
C CYS A 44 -10.50 4.42 -2.53
N LEU A 45 -10.01 5.01 -3.62
CA LEU A 45 -10.20 6.43 -3.92
C LEU A 45 -11.68 6.81 -4.04
N SER A 46 -12.54 5.89 -4.48
CA SER A 46 -13.99 6.11 -4.55
C SER A 46 -14.64 6.37 -3.17
N LEU A 47 -13.99 5.96 -2.08
CA LEU A 47 -14.43 6.16 -0.72
C LEU A 47 -13.86 7.43 -0.08
N LEU A 48 -12.89 8.06 -0.73
CA LEU A 48 -12.17 9.23 -0.23
C LEU A 48 -12.66 10.52 -0.91
N ARG A 49 -12.47 11.64 -0.26
CA ARG A 49 -12.81 12.97 -0.78
C ARG A 49 -11.59 13.88 -0.77
N PRO A 50 -11.50 14.82 -1.72
CA PRO A 50 -10.43 15.84 -1.74
C PRO A 50 -10.25 16.52 -0.37
N GLY A 51 -9.00 16.77 -0.02
CA GLY A 51 -8.62 17.44 1.23
C GLY A 51 -8.65 16.59 2.47
N MET A 52 -9.02 15.28 2.38
CA MET A 52 -9.00 14.39 3.54
C MET A 52 -7.60 14.20 4.12
N GLY A 53 -7.54 14.08 5.43
CA GLY A 53 -6.38 13.56 6.15
C GLY A 53 -6.43 12.03 6.19
N ILE A 54 -5.33 11.42 5.80
CA ILE A 54 -5.17 9.96 5.72
C ILE A 54 -4.04 9.55 6.65
N LEU A 55 -4.29 8.55 7.51
CA LEU A 55 -3.24 7.90 8.29
C LEU A 55 -2.88 6.57 7.64
N THR A 56 -1.59 6.28 7.57
CA THR A 56 -1.08 5.00 7.10
C THR A 56 -0.02 4.44 8.04
N HIS A 57 0.13 3.12 8.02
CA HIS A 57 1.04 2.38 8.88
C HIS A 57 1.85 1.37 8.06
N CYS A 58 3.16 1.28 8.29
CA CYS A 58 4.10 0.49 7.51
C CYS A 58 4.36 1.11 6.10
N ASN A 59 4.66 0.27 5.12
CA ASN A 59 4.83 0.67 3.74
C ASN A 59 4.12 -0.32 2.81
N ALA A 60 3.21 0.19 2.03
CA ALA A 60 2.54 -0.54 0.97
C ALA A 60 2.38 0.39 -0.26
N GLY A 61 3.49 1.02 -0.64
CA GLY A 61 3.62 1.95 -1.75
C GLY A 61 4.45 1.41 -2.91
N HIS A 62 4.97 2.29 -3.73
CA HIS A 62 5.79 1.97 -4.91
C HIS A 62 7.00 1.08 -4.60
N LEU A 63 7.62 1.26 -3.43
CA LEU A 63 8.79 0.49 -3.04
C LEU A 63 8.48 -0.97 -2.68
N ALA A 64 7.21 -1.32 -2.53
CA ALA A 64 6.78 -2.66 -2.14
C ALA A 64 6.28 -3.53 -3.31
N VAL A 65 5.95 -2.94 -4.46
CA VAL A 65 5.31 -3.57 -5.62
C VAL A 65 5.84 -2.99 -6.92
N SER A 66 5.26 -3.39 -8.07
CA SER A 66 5.70 -2.93 -9.38
C SER A 66 5.34 -1.46 -9.67
N GLU A 67 4.14 -1.02 -9.26
CA GLU A 67 3.63 0.33 -9.52
C GLU A 67 2.56 0.75 -8.49
N TYR A 68 2.45 2.05 -8.17
CA TYR A 68 1.46 2.67 -7.26
C TYR A 68 1.48 2.20 -5.80
N GLY A 69 1.81 0.96 -5.53
CA GLY A 69 1.55 0.35 -4.22
C GLY A 69 0.14 -0.22 -4.12
N THR A 70 -0.22 -0.71 -2.95
CA THR A 70 -1.58 -1.12 -2.60
C THR A 70 -2.26 -0.05 -1.74
N ALA A 71 -1.92 0.05 -0.46
CA ALA A 71 -2.50 1.05 0.43
C ALA A 71 -2.18 2.50 0.04
N LEU A 72 -1.02 2.77 -0.56
CA LEU A 72 -0.68 4.11 -1.02
C LEU A 72 -1.17 4.42 -2.44
N ALA A 73 -1.67 3.45 -3.19
CA ALA A 73 -2.21 3.67 -4.53
C ALA A 73 -3.29 4.78 -4.58
N PRO A 74 -4.28 4.84 -3.66
CA PRO A 74 -5.25 5.94 -3.68
C PRO A 74 -4.63 7.30 -3.41
N VAL A 75 -3.51 7.35 -2.67
CA VAL A 75 -2.81 8.62 -2.42
C VAL A 75 -2.14 9.11 -3.70
N TYR A 76 -1.45 8.23 -4.44
CA TYR A 76 -0.84 8.57 -5.72
C TYR A 76 -1.87 8.99 -6.76
N LEU A 77 -2.94 8.21 -6.93
CA LEU A 77 -4.02 8.54 -7.85
C LEU A 77 -4.75 9.83 -7.45
N GLY A 78 -4.88 10.09 -6.16
CA GLY A 78 -5.45 11.32 -5.63
C GLY A 78 -4.55 12.52 -5.94
N GLU A 79 -3.24 12.39 -5.81
CA GLU A 79 -2.29 13.45 -6.16
C GLU A 79 -2.34 13.77 -7.66
N GLU A 80 -2.34 12.75 -8.52
CA GLU A 80 -2.53 12.92 -9.97
C GLU A 80 -3.81 13.69 -10.33
N ARG A 81 -4.85 13.60 -9.50
CA ARG A 81 -6.17 14.23 -9.69
C ARG A 81 -6.36 15.51 -8.88
N GLY A 82 -5.32 15.99 -8.20
CA GLY A 82 -5.37 17.22 -7.41
C GLY A 82 -6.25 17.14 -6.16
N TYR A 83 -6.36 15.97 -5.52
CA TYR A 83 -7.15 15.79 -4.30
C TYR A 83 -6.55 16.50 -3.09
N GLY A 84 -5.24 16.76 -3.07
CA GLY A 84 -4.58 17.48 -1.98
C GLY A 84 -4.73 16.80 -0.63
N PHE A 85 -4.49 15.50 -0.57
CA PHE A 85 -4.52 14.74 0.68
C PHE A 85 -3.42 15.19 1.64
N LYS A 86 -3.71 15.13 2.95
CA LYS A 86 -2.72 15.27 4.02
C LYS A 86 -2.45 13.91 4.62
N VAL A 87 -1.26 13.39 4.42
CA VAL A 87 -0.92 12.04 4.86
C VAL A 87 -0.14 12.08 6.17
N PHE A 88 -0.59 11.33 7.16
CA PHE A 88 0.11 11.06 8.40
C PHE A 88 0.69 9.66 8.33
N ALA A 89 2.01 9.54 8.32
CA ALA A 89 2.70 8.26 8.28
C ALA A 89 3.23 7.92 9.66
N ASP A 90 2.73 6.85 10.27
CA ASP A 90 3.33 6.27 11.46
C ASP A 90 4.76 5.84 11.16
N GLU A 91 5.71 6.12 12.06
CA GLU A 91 7.11 5.72 11.87
C GLU A 91 7.27 4.19 11.74
N THR A 92 6.38 3.43 12.36
CA THR A 92 6.27 1.96 12.31
C THR A 92 7.46 1.25 12.97
N ARG A 93 7.50 1.33 14.31
CA ARG A 93 8.46 0.55 15.08
C ARG A 93 8.22 -0.97 14.90
N PRO A 94 9.25 -1.84 15.01
CA PRO A 94 10.66 -1.50 15.25
C PRO A 94 11.49 -1.20 13.99
N LEU A 95 11.03 -1.58 12.77
CA LEU A 95 11.82 -1.51 11.55
C LEU A 95 11.71 -0.17 10.81
N LEU A 96 10.82 0.71 11.26
CA LEU A 96 10.67 2.08 10.76
C LEU A 96 10.32 2.18 9.26
N GLN A 97 9.48 1.28 8.73
CA GLN A 97 9.09 1.31 7.31
C GLN A 97 8.34 2.60 6.95
N GLY A 98 7.49 3.12 7.85
CA GLY A 98 6.82 4.40 7.65
C GLY A 98 7.80 5.56 7.54
N ALA A 99 8.77 5.63 8.45
CA ALA A 99 9.78 6.69 8.46
C ALA A 99 10.76 6.58 7.28
N ARG A 100 11.21 5.36 6.97
CA ARG A 100 12.28 5.13 6.00
C ARG A 100 11.79 5.04 4.56
N LEU A 101 10.58 4.55 4.35
CA LEU A 101 10.05 4.26 3.01
C LEU A 101 8.83 5.14 2.71
N THR A 102 7.75 5.05 3.48
CA THR A 102 6.49 5.76 3.19
C THR A 102 6.67 7.27 3.14
N ALA A 103 7.28 7.86 4.17
CA ALA A 103 7.52 9.30 4.19
C ALA A 103 8.41 9.75 3.02
N TYR A 104 9.45 8.97 2.71
CA TYR A 104 10.36 9.26 1.61
C TYR A 104 9.65 9.24 0.25
N GLU A 105 8.94 8.13 -0.08
CA GLU A 105 8.32 8.01 -1.40
C GLU A 105 7.20 9.04 -1.62
N LEU A 106 6.37 9.32 -0.61
CA LEU A 106 5.32 10.33 -0.70
C LEU A 106 5.88 11.75 -0.86
N GLN A 107 6.93 12.09 -0.11
CA GLN A 107 7.61 13.38 -0.26
C GLN A 107 8.18 13.55 -1.67
N LYS A 108 8.71 12.49 -2.28
CA LYS A 108 9.31 12.55 -3.62
C LYS A 108 8.30 12.91 -4.72
N VAL A 109 7.04 12.58 -4.54
CA VAL A 109 5.96 12.89 -5.50
C VAL A 109 5.15 14.12 -5.12
N GLY A 110 5.56 14.86 -4.08
CA GLY A 110 4.95 16.15 -3.70
C GLY A 110 3.74 16.04 -2.77
N VAL A 111 3.42 14.86 -2.26
CA VAL A 111 2.33 14.66 -1.29
C VAL A 111 2.67 15.35 0.03
N ASP A 112 1.71 16.07 0.62
CA ASP A 112 1.81 16.66 1.96
C ASP A 112 1.83 15.53 3.00
N VAL A 113 3.02 15.08 3.37
CA VAL A 113 3.23 13.98 4.31
C VAL A 113 3.86 14.47 5.61
N THR A 114 3.26 14.09 6.73
CA THR A 114 3.77 14.30 8.09
C THR A 114 4.13 12.96 8.73
N LEU A 115 5.41 12.79 9.06
CA LEU A 115 5.87 11.64 9.83
C LEU A 115 5.53 11.83 11.30
N ILE A 116 4.93 10.83 11.92
CA ILE A 116 4.55 10.82 13.33
C ILE A 116 5.08 9.56 14.05
N CYS A 117 5.23 9.64 15.38
CA CYS A 117 5.45 8.44 16.19
C CYS A 117 4.19 7.60 16.23
N ASP A 118 4.33 6.26 16.32
CA ASP A 118 3.20 5.32 16.31
C ASP A 118 2.13 5.64 17.38
N ASN A 119 2.55 6.11 18.54
CA ASN A 119 1.65 6.48 19.63
C ASN A 119 0.93 7.83 19.43
N MET A 120 1.26 8.59 18.39
CA MET A 120 0.62 9.87 18.07
C MET A 120 -0.65 9.72 17.24
N ALA A 121 -0.95 8.52 16.69
CA ALA A 121 -2.14 8.27 15.88
C ALA A 121 -3.43 8.75 16.58
N SER A 122 -3.57 8.48 17.89
CA SER A 122 -4.73 8.95 18.68
C SER A 122 -4.82 10.48 18.74
N ALA A 123 -3.68 11.17 18.82
CA ALA A 123 -3.65 12.62 18.94
C ALA A 123 -4.13 13.31 17.65
N VAL A 124 -3.66 12.82 16.48
CA VAL A 124 -4.07 13.38 15.17
C VAL A 124 -5.53 13.04 14.83
N MET A 125 -5.99 11.84 15.18
CA MET A 125 -7.40 11.46 15.02
C MET A 125 -8.32 12.29 15.91
N ARG A 126 -7.97 12.47 17.20
CA ARG A 126 -8.73 13.30 18.14
C ARG A 126 -8.88 14.75 17.69
N LYS A 127 -7.86 15.29 17.02
CA LYS A 127 -7.90 16.65 16.45
C LYS A 127 -8.75 16.77 15.19
N GLY A 128 -9.28 15.65 14.67
CA GLY A 128 -10.02 15.62 13.42
C GLY A 128 -9.14 15.82 12.18
N TRP A 129 -7.83 15.65 12.30
CA TRP A 129 -6.90 15.81 11.18
C TRP A 129 -6.89 14.59 10.26
N VAL A 130 -7.36 13.44 10.74
CA VAL A 130 -7.46 12.18 10.02
C VAL A 130 -8.91 11.78 9.89
N GLN A 131 -9.39 11.52 8.69
CA GLN A 131 -10.73 11.02 8.39
C GLN A 131 -10.71 9.58 7.89
N ALA A 132 -9.58 9.13 7.35
CA ALA A 132 -9.42 7.77 6.86
C ALA A 132 -8.08 7.17 7.30
N VAL A 133 -8.10 5.88 7.55
CA VAL A 133 -6.91 5.05 7.76
C VAL A 133 -6.83 4.07 6.60
N VAL A 134 -5.71 4.05 5.90
CA VAL A 134 -5.48 3.16 4.77
C VAL A 134 -4.19 2.39 5.02
N VAL A 135 -4.30 1.07 5.11
CA VAL A 135 -3.19 0.16 5.40
C VAL A 135 -3.21 -1.02 4.42
N GLY A 136 -2.04 -1.60 4.18
CA GLY A 136 -1.93 -2.87 3.46
C GLY A 136 -2.33 -4.06 4.31
N CYS A 137 -2.12 -5.25 3.77
CA CYS A 137 -2.23 -6.49 4.52
C CYS A 137 -1.14 -7.49 4.11
N ASP A 138 -0.59 -8.19 5.08
CA ASP A 138 0.37 -9.27 4.83
C ASP A 138 -0.37 -10.59 4.50
N ARG A 139 -1.58 -10.76 5.04
CA ARG A 139 -2.45 -11.93 4.83
C ARG A 139 -3.92 -11.53 4.94
N VAL A 140 -4.73 -12.19 4.12
CA VAL A 140 -6.20 -12.11 4.18
C VAL A 140 -6.74 -13.53 4.33
N ALA A 141 -7.56 -13.75 5.34
CA ALA A 141 -8.26 -15.02 5.55
C ALA A 141 -9.52 -15.10 4.68
N ALA A 142 -10.03 -16.31 4.49
CA ALA A 142 -11.23 -16.54 3.67
C ALA A 142 -12.50 -15.81 4.18
N ASN A 143 -12.56 -15.47 5.45
CA ASN A 143 -13.64 -14.69 6.06
C ASN A 143 -13.43 -13.16 5.99
N GLY A 144 -12.33 -12.71 5.36
CA GLY A 144 -11.97 -11.30 5.23
C GLY A 144 -11.15 -10.73 6.39
N ASP A 145 -10.83 -11.51 7.42
CA ASP A 145 -9.92 -11.06 8.47
C ASP A 145 -8.52 -10.80 7.89
N THR A 146 -7.90 -9.71 8.31
CA THR A 146 -6.59 -9.30 7.80
C THR A 146 -5.54 -9.28 8.90
N ALA A 147 -4.34 -9.71 8.57
CA ALA A 147 -3.15 -9.51 9.40
C ALA A 147 -2.18 -8.58 8.67
N ASN A 148 -1.63 -7.63 9.39
CA ASN A 148 -0.68 -6.65 8.86
C ASN A 148 0.44 -6.36 9.88
N LYS A 149 1.31 -5.44 9.56
CA LYS A 149 2.38 -4.94 10.41
C LYS A 149 1.92 -4.71 11.85
N ILE A 150 2.77 -5.10 12.81
CA ILE A 150 2.53 -4.86 14.23
C ILE A 150 2.20 -3.38 14.48
N GLY A 151 1.17 -3.11 15.29
CA GLY A 151 0.61 -1.77 15.53
C GLY A 151 -0.72 -1.53 14.82
N THR A 152 -0.99 -2.20 13.70
CA THR A 152 -2.22 -2.00 12.89
C THR A 152 -3.50 -2.23 13.70
N SER A 153 -3.55 -3.24 14.57
CA SER A 153 -4.73 -3.49 15.42
C SER A 153 -5.01 -2.31 16.37
N GLY A 154 -3.97 -1.69 16.92
CA GLY A 154 -4.12 -0.49 17.75
C GLY A 154 -4.67 0.69 16.94
N VAL A 155 -4.14 0.91 15.75
CA VAL A 155 -4.64 1.95 14.82
C VAL A 155 -6.10 1.69 14.44
N ALA A 156 -6.48 0.44 14.18
CA ALA A 156 -7.86 0.07 13.85
C ALA A 156 -8.84 0.36 15.00
N ILE A 157 -8.45 0.06 16.24
CA ILE A 157 -9.24 0.38 17.44
C ILE A 157 -9.43 1.90 17.58
N LEU A 158 -8.35 2.67 17.39
CA LEU A 158 -8.39 4.13 17.42
C LEU A 158 -9.26 4.70 16.30
N ALA A 159 -9.13 4.19 15.07
CA ALA A 159 -9.96 4.60 13.94
C ALA A 159 -11.45 4.42 14.25
N ARG A 160 -11.83 3.25 14.77
CA ARG A 160 -13.21 2.96 15.19
C ARG A 160 -13.68 3.91 16.29
N TYR A 161 -12.85 4.16 17.30
CA TYR A 161 -13.20 5.03 18.43
C TYR A 161 -13.42 6.47 17.99
N TYR A 162 -12.58 7.00 17.09
CA TYR A 162 -12.68 8.37 16.59
C TYR A 162 -13.54 8.54 15.33
N GLY A 163 -14.19 7.48 14.86
CA GLY A 163 -15.09 7.53 13.69
C GLY A 163 -14.38 7.73 12.36
N CYS A 164 -13.10 7.35 12.26
CA CYS A 164 -12.37 7.35 11.00
C CYS A 164 -12.75 6.11 10.17
N LEU A 165 -12.83 6.29 8.85
CA LEU A 165 -12.91 5.16 7.93
C LEU A 165 -11.64 4.31 8.05
N LEU A 166 -11.76 3.00 8.14
CA LEU A 166 -10.64 2.08 8.04
C LEU A 166 -10.78 1.25 6.76
N TYR A 167 -9.78 1.32 5.91
CA TYR A 167 -9.67 0.51 4.70
C TYR A 167 -8.39 -0.32 4.73
N THR A 168 -8.54 -1.64 4.55
CA THR A 168 -7.43 -2.55 4.33
C THR A 168 -7.43 -2.96 2.86
N SER A 169 -6.32 -2.75 2.18
CA SER A 169 -6.14 -3.19 0.81
C SER A 169 -5.92 -4.70 0.78
N PRO A 170 -6.78 -5.48 0.13
CA PRO A 170 -6.55 -6.91 -0.06
C PRO A 170 -5.43 -7.19 -1.04
#